data_ab723c4650bfb1dd2fce8523dccaaaa9
#
_entry.id   ab723c4650bfb1dd2fce8523dccaaaa9
#
_cell.length_a   1.000
_cell.length_b   1.000
_cell.length_c   1.000
_cell.angle_alpha   90.00
_cell.angle_beta   90.00
_cell.angle_gamma   90.00
#
_symmetry.space_group_name_H-M   'P 1'
#
loop_
_entity.id
_entity.type
_entity.pdbx_description
1 polymer ?
#
loop_
_entity_poly.entity_id
_entity_poly.type
_entity_poly.pdbx_seq_one_letter_code
_entity_poly.pdbx_strand_id
1 'polypeptide(L)'
;QMVLKKEIEKAQYFFEDIESVKKAYKEAPDKQIIVLEHSYPWKSILSNQKEPMFVVHPDQNTGEWVIACVRKNPRSHENRKFLPASWAGKKKQALVEVTGVPDAEFCHNKRFIAKAWSKEGAVAMARLALRA
;
A
#
# COMPACT_ATOMS: atom_id res chain seq x y z
N GLN A 1 18.75 -26.97 -18.57
CA GLN A 1 17.95 -27.54 -17.47
C GLN A 1 17.93 -26.66 -16.24
N MET A 2 19.07 -26.12 -15.84
CA MET A 2 19.14 -25.20 -14.69
C MET A 2 18.34 -23.91 -14.93
N VAL A 3 18.37 -23.39 -16.14
CA VAL A 3 17.60 -22.18 -16.52
C VAL A 3 16.12 -22.47 -16.42
N LEU A 4 15.66 -23.59 -16.96
CA LEU A 4 14.26 -24.00 -16.92
C LEU A 4 13.76 -24.16 -15.50
N LYS A 5 14.56 -24.79 -14.63
CA LYS A 5 14.23 -24.98 -13.23
C LYS A 5 14.08 -23.62 -12.50
N LYS A 6 14.98 -22.67 -12.74
CA LYS A 6 14.89 -21.32 -12.18
C LYS A 6 13.63 -20.58 -12.63
N GLU A 7 13.26 -20.73 -13.89
CA GLU A 7 12.05 -20.10 -14.44
C GLU A 7 10.80 -20.67 -13.80
N ILE A 8 10.75 -21.99 -13.58
CA ILE A 8 9.64 -22.66 -12.90
C ILE A 8 9.54 -22.18 -11.45
N GLU A 9 10.64 -22.06 -10.74
CA GLU A 9 10.66 -21.57 -9.37
C GLU A 9 10.19 -20.13 -9.28
N LYS A 10 10.62 -19.25 -10.19
CA LYS A 10 10.17 -17.85 -10.27
C LYS A 10 8.67 -17.78 -10.51
N ALA A 11 8.14 -18.56 -11.43
CA ALA A 11 6.73 -18.59 -11.76
C ALA A 11 5.91 -19.06 -10.56
N GLN A 12 6.37 -20.04 -9.83
CA GLN A 12 5.72 -20.57 -8.65
C GLN A 12 5.67 -19.53 -7.52
N TYR A 13 6.78 -18.84 -7.22
CA TYR A 13 6.81 -17.78 -6.21
C TYR A 13 5.88 -16.63 -6.60
N PHE A 14 5.88 -16.23 -7.85
CA PHE A 14 4.98 -15.18 -8.32
C PHE A 14 3.51 -15.57 -8.14
N PHE A 15 3.17 -16.82 -8.43
CA PHE A 15 1.82 -17.33 -8.24
C PHE A 15 1.41 -17.32 -6.76
N GLU A 16 2.30 -17.74 -5.87
CA GLU A 16 2.06 -17.71 -4.43
C GLU A 16 1.87 -16.29 -3.92
N ASP A 17 2.63 -15.33 -4.42
CA ASP A 17 2.49 -13.90 -4.09
C ASP A 17 1.13 -13.38 -4.52
N ILE A 18 0.68 -13.72 -5.72
CA ILE A 18 -0.65 -13.35 -6.23
C ILE A 18 -1.75 -13.90 -5.32
N GLU A 19 -1.65 -15.17 -4.94
CA GLU A 19 -2.63 -15.80 -4.06
C GLU A 19 -2.63 -15.15 -2.67
N SER A 20 -1.47 -14.73 -2.17
CA SER A 20 -1.36 -14.01 -0.90
C SER A 20 -2.10 -12.66 -0.94
N VAL A 21 -2.00 -11.93 -2.04
CA VAL A 21 -2.71 -10.66 -2.23
C VAL A 21 -4.21 -10.89 -2.31
N LYS A 22 -4.65 -11.89 -3.07
CA LYS A 22 -6.06 -12.26 -3.18
C LYS A 22 -6.65 -12.66 -1.84
N LYS A 23 -5.90 -13.42 -1.05
CA LYS A 23 -6.30 -13.81 0.30
C LYS A 23 -6.44 -12.61 1.22
N ALA A 24 -5.49 -11.68 1.19
CA ALA A 24 -5.55 -10.45 1.99
C ALA A 24 -6.79 -9.63 1.65
N TYR A 25 -7.13 -9.51 0.37
CA TYR A 25 -8.34 -8.84 -0.06
C TYR A 25 -9.60 -9.57 0.46
N LYS A 26 -9.67 -10.88 0.27
CA LYS A 26 -10.82 -11.68 0.68
C LYS A 26 -11.06 -11.61 2.19
N GLU A 27 -9.99 -11.61 2.98
CA GLU A 27 -10.05 -11.64 4.44
C GLU A 27 -10.09 -10.23 5.07
N ALA A 28 -9.91 -9.16 4.29
CA ALA A 28 -9.89 -7.81 4.82
C ALA A 28 -11.23 -7.45 5.48
N PRO A 29 -11.22 -7.00 6.74
CA PRO A 29 -12.47 -6.55 7.41
C PRO A 29 -13.04 -5.30 6.74
N ASP A 30 -12.18 -4.40 6.28
CA ASP A 30 -12.55 -3.23 5.48
C ASP A 30 -11.85 -3.35 4.14
N LYS A 31 -12.61 -3.58 3.07
CA LYS A 31 -12.04 -3.80 1.75
C LYS A 31 -11.54 -2.52 1.07
N GLN A 32 -11.74 -1.37 1.68
CA GLN A 32 -11.18 -0.12 1.18
C GLN A 32 -9.72 0.05 1.59
N ILE A 33 -9.26 -0.67 2.61
CA ILE A 33 -7.88 -0.66 3.07
C ILE A 33 -7.38 -2.10 3.11
N ILE A 34 -6.45 -2.44 2.22
CA ILE A 34 -5.88 -3.79 2.15
C ILE A 34 -4.49 -3.77 2.79
N VAL A 35 -4.30 -4.59 3.81
CA VAL A 35 -3.03 -4.71 4.52
C VAL A 35 -2.32 -5.97 4.07
N LEU A 36 -1.10 -5.81 3.55
CA LEU A 36 -0.24 -6.90 3.13
C LEU A 36 0.90 -7.05 4.14
N GLU A 37 1.21 -8.28 4.52
CA GLU A 37 2.29 -8.55 5.48
C GLU A 37 3.68 -8.53 4.84
N HIS A 38 3.73 -8.58 3.50
CA HIS A 38 4.96 -8.53 2.73
C HIS A 38 4.78 -7.63 1.52
N SER A 39 5.88 -7.26 0.88
CA SER A 39 5.90 -6.44 -0.33
C SER A 39 5.56 -7.26 -1.57
N TYR A 40 4.33 -7.71 -1.67
CA TYR A 40 3.83 -8.48 -2.82
C TYR A 40 3.54 -7.58 -4.02
N PRO A 41 3.56 -8.10 -5.26
CA PRO A 41 3.03 -7.37 -6.42
C PRO A 41 1.50 -7.32 -6.35
N TRP A 42 0.95 -6.16 -6.04
CA TRP A 42 -0.48 -6.01 -5.77
C TRP A 42 -1.23 -5.10 -6.74
N LYS A 43 -0.51 -4.27 -7.50
CA LYS A 43 -1.13 -3.15 -8.25
C LYS A 43 -2.21 -3.60 -9.23
N SER A 44 -1.92 -4.56 -10.11
CA SER A 44 -2.89 -5.02 -11.08
C SER A 44 -4.02 -5.83 -10.45
N ILE A 45 -3.72 -6.57 -9.38
CA ILE A 45 -4.68 -7.41 -8.70
C ILE A 45 -5.75 -6.55 -8.00
N LEU A 46 -5.31 -5.60 -7.18
CA LEU A 46 -6.23 -4.79 -6.38
C LEU A 46 -6.90 -3.69 -7.18
N SER A 47 -6.30 -3.18 -8.24
CA SER A 47 -6.95 -2.22 -9.13
C SER A 47 -8.04 -2.85 -10.00
N ASN A 48 -8.14 -4.18 -10.04
CA ASN A 48 -9.25 -4.90 -10.67
C ASN A 48 -10.47 -5.03 -9.73
N GLN A 49 -10.31 -4.76 -8.46
CA GLN A 49 -11.41 -4.78 -7.49
C GLN A 49 -11.96 -3.37 -7.30
N LYS A 50 -13.25 -3.26 -6.97
CA LYS A 50 -13.92 -1.95 -6.86
C LYS A 50 -13.64 -1.22 -5.55
N GLU A 51 -13.47 -1.95 -4.47
CA GLU A 51 -13.45 -1.39 -3.12
C GLU A 51 -12.10 -0.81 -2.67
N PRO A 52 -10.92 -1.39 -3.00
CA PRO A 52 -9.66 -0.91 -2.45
C PRO A 52 -9.35 0.54 -2.84
N MET A 53 -9.09 1.36 -1.84
CA MET A 53 -8.67 2.75 -2.01
C MET A 53 -7.18 2.91 -1.66
N PHE A 54 -6.74 2.23 -0.61
CA PHE A 54 -5.36 2.27 -0.14
C PHE A 54 -4.85 0.87 0.16
N VAL A 55 -3.54 0.68 -0.04
CA VAL A 55 -2.83 -0.55 0.33
C VAL A 55 -1.74 -0.19 1.32
N VAL A 56 -1.65 -0.96 2.39
CA VAL A 56 -0.60 -0.83 3.40
C VAL A 56 0.30 -2.04 3.31
N HIS A 57 1.60 -1.82 3.15
CA HIS A 57 2.57 -2.92 3.06
C HIS A 57 3.92 -2.48 3.60
N PRO A 58 4.78 -3.43 4.03
CA PRO A 58 6.12 -3.08 4.48
C PRO A 58 7.02 -2.67 3.33
N ASP A 59 7.99 -1.80 3.63
CA ASP A 59 9.12 -1.52 2.76
C ASP A 59 10.27 -2.44 3.16
N GLN A 60 10.66 -3.36 2.30
CA GLN A 60 11.69 -4.35 2.59
C GLN A 60 13.06 -3.75 2.87
N ASN A 61 13.34 -2.56 2.33
CA ASN A 61 14.65 -1.95 2.40
C ASN A 61 14.85 -1.09 3.65
N THR A 62 13.79 -0.51 4.20
CA THR A 62 13.90 0.49 5.26
C THR A 62 13.25 0.07 6.57
N GLY A 63 12.35 -0.89 6.55
CA GLY A 63 11.55 -1.26 7.72
C GLY A 63 10.35 -0.35 7.96
N GLU A 64 10.17 0.66 7.14
CA GLU A 64 8.97 1.50 7.18
C GLU A 64 7.77 0.74 6.61
N TRP A 65 6.57 1.24 6.89
CA TRP A 65 5.33 0.76 6.30
C TRP A 65 4.77 1.80 5.35
N VAL A 66 4.35 1.36 4.18
CA VAL A 66 3.91 2.22 3.07
C VAL A 66 2.39 2.24 3.01
N ILE A 67 1.83 3.44 2.78
CA ILE A 67 0.43 3.62 2.38
C ILE A 67 0.46 4.05 0.92
N ALA A 68 -0.09 3.24 0.02
CA ALA A 68 -0.12 3.52 -1.41
C ALA A 68 -1.56 3.66 -1.89
N CYS A 69 -1.80 4.61 -2.78
CA CYS A 69 -3.10 4.79 -3.42
C CYS A 69 -3.32 3.72 -4.49
N VAL A 70 -4.54 3.23 -4.60
CA VAL A 70 -4.93 2.26 -5.63
C VAL A 70 -5.38 3.02 -6.88
N ARG A 71 -4.91 2.59 -8.04
CA ARG A 71 -5.31 3.18 -9.32
C ARG A 71 -6.74 2.79 -9.68
N LYS A 72 -7.38 3.58 -10.54
CA LYS A 72 -8.77 3.36 -10.99
C LYS A 72 -8.95 1.99 -11.63
N ASN A 73 -7.97 1.56 -12.42
CA ASN A 73 -7.93 0.23 -13.04
C ASN A 73 -6.48 -0.10 -13.41
N PRO A 74 -6.16 -1.35 -13.81
CA PRO A 74 -4.77 -1.75 -14.10
C PRO A 74 -4.07 -0.96 -15.20
N ARG A 75 -4.82 -0.31 -16.07
CA ARG A 75 -4.27 0.46 -17.21
C ARG A 75 -4.22 1.96 -16.94
N SER A 76 -4.84 2.43 -15.85
CA SER A 76 -4.91 3.84 -15.52
C SER A 76 -3.68 4.30 -14.72
N HIS A 77 -3.28 5.56 -14.91
CA HIS A 77 -2.31 6.23 -14.05
C HIS A 77 -3.00 7.09 -13.00
N GLU A 78 -4.32 7.17 -13.03
CA GLU A 78 -5.10 7.94 -12.07
C GLU A 78 -5.41 7.13 -10.81
N ASN A 79 -5.33 7.79 -9.65
CA ASN A 79 -5.66 7.19 -8.37
C ASN A 79 -7.15 7.35 -8.06
N ARG A 80 -7.72 6.38 -7.35
CA ARG A 80 -9.12 6.43 -6.92
C ARG A 80 -9.35 7.52 -5.89
N LYS A 81 -8.39 7.68 -4.98
CA LYS A 81 -8.43 8.68 -3.94
C LYS A 81 -6.99 9.08 -3.59
N PHE A 82 -6.74 10.36 -3.48
CA PHE A 82 -5.43 10.85 -3.01
C PHE A 82 -5.39 10.90 -1.49
N LEU A 83 -4.17 10.92 -0.95
CA LEU A 83 -3.96 11.24 0.46
C LEU A 83 -4.32 12.72 0.68
N PRO A 84 -4.66 13.12 1.92
CA PRO A 84 -5.11 14.49 2.18
C PRO A 84 -4.13 15.57 1.73
N ALA A 85 -4.65 16.67 1.22
CA ALA A 85 -3.85 17.79 0.73
C ALA A 85 -2.95 18.37 1.83
N SER A 86 -3.39 18.35 3.08
CA SER A 86 -2.61 18.86 4.21
C SER A 86 -1.33 18.06 4.48
N TRP A 87 -1.23 16.84 3.92
CA TRP A 87 -0.04 15.99 4.10
C TRP A 87 1.03 16.20 3.03
N ALA A 88 0.68 16.87 1.94
CA ALA A 88 1.54 16.96 0.75
C ALA A 88 2.94 17.48 1.08
N GLY A 89 3.96 16.67 0.78
CA GLY A 89 5.37 17.02 0.94
C GLY A 89 5.86 17.09 2.38
N LYS A 90 5.03 16.74 3.36
CA LYS A 90 5.41 16.83 4.78
C LYS A 90 6.18 15.60 5.23
N LYS A 91 7.08 15.79 6.19
CA LYS A 91 7.95 14.75 6.76
C LYS A 91 8.00 14.90 8.27
N LYS A 92 8.25 13.78 8.96
CA LYS A 92 8.56 13.74 10.39
C LYS A 92 7.55 14.55 11.22
N GLN A 93 8.03 15.45 12.05
CA GLN A 93 7.18 16.21 12.98
C GLN A 93 6.06 16.98 12.26
N ALA A 94 6.34 17.58 11.11
CA ALA A 94 5.33 18.29 10.35
C ALA A 94 4.18 17.38 9.91
N LEU A 95 4.49 16.14 9.56
CA LEU A 95 3.46 15.16 9.21
C LEU A 95 2.74 14.63 10.44
N VAL A 96 3.44 14.41 11.54
CA VAL A 96 2.83 14.02 12.81
C VAL A 96 1.80 15.05 13.25
N GLU A 97 2.11 16.33 13.14
CA GLU A 97 1.20 17.40 13.53
C GLU A 97 -0.10 17.41 12.75
N VAL A 98 -0.06 17.16 11.45
CA VAL A 98 -1.27 17.18 10.62
C VAL A 98 -2.03 15.85 10.61
N THR A 99 -1.39 14.74 10.97
CA THR A 99 -2.04 13.42 11.01
C THR A 99 -2.46 13.00 12.42
N GLY A 100 -1.75 13.45 13.43
CA GLY A 100 -1.90 12.94 14.79
C GLY A 100 -1.33 11.54 14.97
N VAL A 101 -0.64 10.99 13.98
CA VAL A 101 -0.02 9.66 14.03
C VAL A 101 1.44 9.82 14.47
N PRO A 102 1.83 9.28 15.64
CA PRO A 102 3.14 9.58 16.23
C PRO A 102 4.35 9.17 15.41
N ASP A 103 4.23 8.11 14.61
CA ASP A 103 5.33 7.60 13.80
C ASP A 103 5.18 7.85 12.31
N ALA A 104 4.32 8.80 11.92
CA ALA A 104 4.23 9.26 10.53
C ALA A 104 5.57 9.82 10.08
N GLU A 105 6.08 9.37 8.95
CA GLU A 105 7.43 9.74 8.50
C GLU A 105 7.45 10.60 7.24
N PHE A 106 6.61 10.29 6.24
CA PHE A 106 6.72 10.92 4.94
C PHE A 106 5.39 10.86 4.19
N CYS A 107 5.07 11.93 3.45
CA CYS A 107 4.03 11.93 2.43
C CYS A 107 4.56 12.64 1.19
N HIS A 108 4.46 11.99 0.05
CA HIS A 108 4.89 12.56 -1.23
C HIS A 108 4.06 13.81 -1.55
N ASN A 109 4.68 14.81 -2.17
CA ASN A 109 3.98 16.06 -2.50
C ASN A 109 2.83 15.85 -3.50
N LYS A 110 2.85 14.80 -4.30
CA LYS A 110 1.75 14.40 -5.19
C LYS A 110 0.70 13.52 -4.52
N ARG A 111 0.88 13.19 -3.25
CA ARG A 111 -0.11 12.54 -2.37
C ARG A 111 -0.56 11.15 -2.81
N PHE A 112 0.31 10.38 -3.47
CA PHE A 112 -0.02 9.01 -3.87
C PHE A 112 0.65 7.95 -3.01
N ILE A 113 1.59 8.35 -2.17
CA ILE A 113 2.32 7.44 -1.28
C ILE A 113 2.71 8.17 0.00
N ALA A 114 2.63 7.48 1.13
CA ALA A 114 3.09 7.95 2.42
C ALA A 114 3.72 6.80 3.20
N LYS A 115 4.45 7.09 4.25
CA LYS A 115 5.14 6.10 5.08
C LYS A 115 5.02 6.41 6.56
N ALA A 116 4.98 5.36 7.36
CA ALA A 116 5.07 5.41 8.82
C ALA A 116 6.03 4.31 9.28
N TRP A 117 6.49 4.40 10.54
CA TRP A 117 7.45 3.43 11.06
C TRP A 117 6.82 2.14 11.60
N SER A 118 5.50 2.07 11.67
CA SER A 118 4.80 0.85 12.10
C SER A 118 3.61 0.56 11.19
N LYS A 119 3.19 -0.70 11.18
CA LYS A 119 1.98 -1.15 10.52
C LYS A 119 0.77 -0.40 11.07
N GLU A 120 0.67 -0.28 12.39
CA GLU A 120 -0.43 0.40 13.07
C GLU A 120 -0.51 1.87 12.68
N GLY A 121 0.64 2.54 12.59
CA GLY A 121 0.72 3.94 12.14
C GLY A 121 0.27 4.11 10.70
N ALA A 122 0.72 3.22 9.82
CA ALA A 122 0.32 3.25 8.41
C ALA A 122 -1.18 3.00 8.24
N VAL A 123 -1.74 2.03 8.97
CA VAL A 123 -3.17 1.75 8.94
C VAL A 123 -3.98 2.94 9.47
N ALA A 124 -3.51 3.57 10.54
CA ALA A 124 -4.15 4.77 11.09
C ALA A 124 -4.17 5.91 10.07
N MET A 125 -3.07 6.13 9.35
CA MET A 125 -2.99 7.13 8.28
C MET A 125 -3.96 6.78 7.14
N ALA A 126 -4.03 5.53 6.73
CA ALA A 126 -4.95 5.10 5.69
C ALA A 126 -6.41 5.35 6.08
N ARG A 127 -6.77 5.08 7.33
CA ARG A 127 -8.13 5.34 7.84
C ARG A 127 -8.46 6.83 7.85
N LEU A 128 -7.52 7.67 8.24
CA LEU A 128 -7.69 9.13 8.21
C LEU A 128 -7.89 9.62 6.77
N ALA A 129 -7.08 9.13 5.85
CA ALA A 129 -7.18 9.49 4.43
C ALA A 129 -8.54 9.07 3.85
N LEU A 130 -9.05 7.92 4.26
CA LEU A 130 -10.32 7.40 3.79
C LEU A 130 -11.50 8.29 4.20
N ARG A 131 -11.41 8.92 5.37
CA ARG A 131 -12.44 9.80 5.91
C ARG A 131 -12.34 11.24 5.42
N ALA A 132 -11.19 11.60 4.89
CA ALA A 132 -10.94 12.98 4.46
C ALA A 132 -11.70 13.36 3.18
#